data_02a68caeadc8ae2faafa305a84a87f0d
#
_entry.id   02a68caeadc8ae2faafa305a84a87f0d
#
_cell.length_a   1.000
_cell.length_b   1.000
_cell.length_c   1.000
_cell.angle_alpha   90.00
_cell.angle_beta   90.00
_cell.angle_gamma   90.00
#
_symmetry.space_group_name_H-M   'P 1'
#
loop_
_entity.id
_entity.type
_entity.pdbx_description
1 polymer ?
#
loop_
_entity_poly.entity_id
_entity_poly.type
_entity_poly.pdbx_seq_one_letter_code
_entity_poly.pdbx_strand_id
1 'polypeptide(L)'
;MKNNFKKILTLLTIITVLTACEDNEDPNEITGEGTLSVKYDQSYGDNDLILNSQPNATSNSEVLKISTVKYIVSNIVLTKEDGTTFTYPKSESYFIIDESDAASLKINLNKVPAGDYTKIKFGIGVDEAQWALGADGQGDL
;
A
#
# COMPACT_ATOMS: atom_id res chain seq x y z
N MET A 1 54.64 70.17 5.97
CA MET A 1 53.23 69.97 5.77
C MET A 1 53.07 68.46 5.56
N LYS A 2 52.59 67.75 6.53
CA LYS A 2 52.53 66.27 6.54
C LYS A 2 51.07 65.83 6.49
N ASN A 3 50.69 65.25 5.35
CA ASN A 3 49.37 64.64 5.21
C ASN A 3 49.32 63.29 5.87
N ASN A 4 48.61 63.22 6.97
CA ASN A 4 48.29 61.94 7.60
C ASN A 4 47.10 61.32 6.90
N PHE A 5 47.38 60.43 5.96
CA PHE A 5 46.36 59.61 5.32
C PHE A 5 45.99 58.47 6.29
N LYS A 6 44.98 58.69 7.10
CA LYS A 6 44.46 57.63 7.99
C LYS A 6 43.76 56.60 7.10
N LYS A 7 44.38 55.44 7.02
CA LYS A 7 43.77 54.26 6.43
C LYS A 7 42.63 53.79 7.31
N ILE A 8 41.38 54.15 6.92
CA ILE A 8 40.23 53.54 7.49
C ILE A 8 40.06 52.17 6.84
N LEU A 9 40.53 51.15 7.55
CA LEU A 9 40.24 49.75 7.20
C LEU A 9 38.83 49.43 7.61
N THR A 10 37.93 49.63 6.65
CA THR A 10 36.52 49.19 6.84
C THR A 10 36.49 47.67 6.77
N LEU A 11 36.45 47.06 7.94
CA LEU A 11 36.22 45.61 8.08
C LEU A 11 34.76 45.34 7.70
N LEU A 12 34.53 44.96 6.45
CA LEU A 12 33.23 44.52 5.97
C LEU A 12 32.99 43.11 6.55
N THR A 13 32.32 43.08 7.69
CA THR A 13 31.88 41.82 8.32
C THR A 13 30.70 41.29 7.48
N ILE A 14 30.99 40.36 6.59
CA ILE A 14 29.95 39.59 5.90
C ILE A 14 29.30 38.67 6.93
N ILE A 15 28.17 39.11 7.45
CA ILE A 15 27.27 38.23 8.24
C ILE A 15 26.62 37.31 7.22
N THR A 16 27.20 36.14 7.04
CA THR A 16 26.49 35.01 6.40
C THR A 16 25.42 34.56 7.38
N VAL A 17 24.19 34.98 7.14
CA VAL A 17 23.02 34.41 7.78
C VAL A 17 22.89 33.00 7.20
N LEU A 18 23.42 32.01 7.92
CA LEU A 18 23.07 30.63 7.74
C LEU A 18 21.61 30.53 8.16
N THR A 19 20.69 30.63 7.20
CA THR A 19 19.36 30.09 7.40
C THR A 19 19.52 28.58 7.50
N ALA A 20 19.79 28.09 8.71
CA ALA A 20 19.51 26.71 9.03
C ALA A 20 18.00 26.57 8.83
N CYS A 21 17.58 25.89 7.75
CA CYS A 21 16.30 25.21 7.79
C CYS A 21 16.39 24.25 8.97
N GLU A 22 15.83 24.63 10.08
CA GLU A 22 15.38 23.65 11.05
C GLU A 22 14.22 22.94 10.36
N ASP A 23 14.51 21.80 9.75
CA ASP A 23 13.50 20.78 9.51
C ASP A 23 13.02 20.43 10.92
N ASN A 24 11.91 21.03 11.33
CA ASN A 24 11.17 20.59 12.51
C ASN A 24 10.55 19.25 12.16
N GLU A 25 11.39 18.22 11.98
CA GLU A 25 10.91 16.85 11.96
C GLU A 25 10.35 16.59 13.36
N ASP A 26 9.04 16.38 13.44
CA ASP A 26 8.43 15.89 14.68
C ASP A 26 9.12 14.54 14.98
N PRO A 27 9.82 14.42 16.12
CA PRO A 27 10.52 13.17 16.45
C PRO A 27 9.57 11.97 16.58
N ASN A 28 8.26 12.20 16.53
CA ASN A 28 7.23 11.17 16.52
C ASN A 28 6.65 10.93 15.11
N GLU A 29 7.08 11.67 14.08
CA GLU A 29 6.62 11.41 12.73
C GLU A 29 7.24 10.13 12.19
N ILE A 30 6.42 9.13 11.95
CA ILE A 30 6.84 7.87 11.34
C ILE A 30 7.04 8.13 9.84
N THR A 31 8.30 8.16 9.39
CA THR A 31 8.66 8.43 8.00
C THR A 31 9.20 7.19 7.30
N GLY A 32 9.25 7.25 5.96
CA GLY A 32 9.78 6.18 5.13
C GLY A 32 8.71 5.30 4.49
N GLU A 33 9.13 4.17 3.96
CA GLU A 33 8.27 3.19 3.28
C GLU A 33 8.59 1.78 3.77
N GLY A 34 7.58 0.91 3.72
CA GLY A 34 7.71 -0.49 4.10
C GLY A 34 6.95 -1.43 3.18
N THR A 35 6.87 -2.69 3.59
CA THR A 35 6.05 -3.71 2.93
C THR A 35 4.91 -4.12 3.85
N LEU A 36 3.68 -3.99 3.35
CA LEU A 36 2.50 -4.52 4.01
C LEU A 36 2.16 -5.89 3.41
N SER A 37 2.11 -6.93 4.23
CA SER A 37 1.66 -8.26 3.81
C SER A 37 0.19 -8.44 4.17
N VAL A 38 -0.62 -8.86 3.20
CA VAL A 38 -2.02 -9.22 3.39
C VAL A 38 -2.18 -10.70 3.10
N LYS A 39 -2.70 -11.45 4.07
CA LYS A 39 -3.02 -12.88 3.92
C LYS A 39 -4.53 -13.05 3.73
N TYR A 40 -4.90 -13.84 2.74
CA TYR A 40 -6.26 -14.26 2.49
C TYR A 40 -6.43 -15.67 3.05
N ASP A 41 -7.52 -15.89 3.77
CA ASP A 41 -7.87 -17.16 4.38
C ASP A 41 -9.33 -17.48 4.05
N GLN A 42 -9.54 -18.56 3.34
CA GLN A 42 -10.86 -18.94 2.85
C GLN A 42 -11.53 -19.85 3.86
N SER A 43 -12.75 -19.52 4.22
CA SER A 43 -13.53 -20.34 5.15
C SER A 43 -14.95 -20.59 4.62
N TYR A 44 -15.56 -21.66 5.12
CA TYR A 44 -16.97 -21.92 4.96
C TYR A 44 -17.63 -21.99 6.35
N GLY A 45 -18.36 -20.95 6.69
CA GLY A 45 -18.82 -20.76 8.08
C GLY A 45 -17.62 -20.57 9.00
N ASP A 46 -17.54 -21.37 10.04
CA ASP A 46 -16.47 -21.31 11.07
C ASP A 46 -15.30 -22.27 10.79
N ASN A 47 -15.28 -22.94 9.64
CA ASN A 47 -14.24 -23.92 9.31
C ASN A 47 -13.40 -23.45 8.13
N ASP A 48 -12.10 -23.79 8.16
CA ASP A 48 -11.22 -23.61 7.01
C ASP A 48 -11.78 -24.34 5.79
N LEU A 49 -11.67 -23.73 4.62
CA LEU A 49 -12.14 -24.35 3.39
C LEU A 49 -11.13 -25.37 2.88
N ILE A 50 -11.58 -26.62 2.73
CA ILE A 50 -10.78 -27.68 2.12
C ILE A 50 -11.42 -28.06 0.77
N LEU A 51 -10.70 -27.76 -0.31
CA LEU A 51 -11.17 -28.04 -1.66
C LEU A 51 -11.35 -29.53 -1.94
N ASN A 52 -12.31 -29.86 -2.78
CA ASN A 52 -12.58 -31.19 -3.35
C ASN A 52 -13.05 -32.28 -2.36
N SER A 53 -12.74 -32.18 -1.09
CA SER A 53 -12.99 -33.25 -0.11
C SER A 53 -14.01 -32.90 0.96
N GLN A 54 -13.99 -31.68 1.46
CA GLN A 54 -14.84 -31.23 2.56
C GLN A 54 -16.31 -31.12 2.14
N PRO A 55 -17.25 -31.80 2.81
CA PRO A 55 -18.67 -31.57 2.62
C PRO A 55 -19.12 -30.32 3.39
N ASN A 56 -19.70 -29.36 2.70
CA ASN A 56 -20.17 -28.12 3.28
C ASN A 56 -21.71 -28.10 3.22
N ALA A 57 -22.37 -28.09 4.37
CA ALA A 57 -23.82 -28.07 4.46
C ALA A 57 -24.35 -26.66 4.19
N THR A 58 -25.40 -26.57 3.37
CA THR A 58 -26.14 -25.31 3.14
C THR A 58 -27.36 -25.23 4.04
N SER A 59 -27.98 -24.04 4.14
CA SER A 59 -29.23 -23.82 4.87
C SER A 59 -30.41 -24.64 4.30
N ASN A 60 -30.34 -25.07 3.05
CA ASN A 60 -31.37 -25.85 2.37
C ASN A 60 -31.16 -27.35 2.48
N SER A 61 -30.30 -27.81 3.40
CA SER A 61 -29.96 -29.23 3.58
C SER A 61 -29.26 -29.88 2.38
N GLU A 62 -28.69 -29.07 1.51
CA GLU A 62 -27.82 -29.53 0.43
C GLU A 62 -26.39 -29.66 0.95
N VAL A 63 -25.59 -30.46 0.26
CA VAL A 63 -24.17 -30.62 0.57
C VAL A 63 -23.36 -30.20 -0.65
N LEU A 64 -22.52 -29.19 -0.47
CA LEU A 64 -21.63 -28.69 -1.50
C LEU A 64 -20.21 -29.24 -1.27
N LYS A 65 -19.57 -29.66 -2.36
CA LYS A 65 -18.13 -29.84 -2.42
C LYS A 65 -17.55 -28.77 -3.32
N ILE A 66 -16.80 -27.86 -2.72
CA ILE A 66 -16.18 -26.74 -3.45
C ILE A 66 -14.88 -27.24 -4.06
N SER A 67 -14.78 -27.18 -5.37
CA SER A 67 -13.60 -27.64 -6.11
C SER A 67 -12.60 -26.53 -6.43
N THR A 68 -13.07 -25.28 -6.50
CA THR A 68 -12.22 -24.15 -6.86
C THR A 68 -12.74 -22.88 -6.19
N VAL A 69 -11.81 -22.12 -5.62
CA VAL A 69 -12.04 -20.74 -5.23
C VAL A 69 -10.90 -19.92 -5.79
N LYS A 70 -11.21 -19.08 -6.78
CA LYS A 70 -10.25 -18.22 -7.46
C LYS A 70 -10.90 -16.89 -7.80
N TYR A 71 -10.23 -15.78 -7.48
CA TYR A 71 -10.72 -14.44 -7.75
C TYR A 71 -9.57 -13.45 -7.86
N ILE A 72 -9.86 -12.27 -8.39
CA ILE A 72 -8.91 -11.16 -8.49
C ILE A 72 -9.20 -10.19 -7.34
N VAL A 73 -8.15 -9.79 -6.63
CA VAL A 73 -8.16 -8.64 -5.73
C VAL A 73 -7.56 -7.46 -6.45
N SER A 74 -8.20 -6.30 -6.35
CA SER A 74 -7.76 -5.09 -7.07
C SER A 74 -8.04 -3.80 -6.31
N ASN A 75 -7.48 -2.69 -6.82
CA ASN A 75 -7.79 -1.33 -6.37
C ASN A 75 -7.65 -1.14 -4.85
N ILE A 76 -6.49 -1.50 -4.32
CA ILE A 76 -6.23 -1.47 -2.88
C ILE A 76 -6.05 -0.03 -2.40
N VAL A 77 -6.76 0.33 -1.35
CA VAL A 77 -6.66 1.61 -0.64
C VAL A 77 -6.50 1.36 0.85
N LEU A 78 -5.47 1.95 1.43
CA LEU A 78 -5.20 1.91 2.85
C LEU A 78 -5.61 3.24 3.49
N THR A 79 -6.21 3.21 4.67
CA THR A 79 -6.60 4.41 5.42
C THR A 79 -5.85 4.43 6.74
N LYS A 80 -5.18 5.54 7.03
CA LYS A 80 -4.48 5.77 8.30
C LYS A 80 -5.47 6.15 9.41
N GLU A 81 -4.99 6.15 10.64
CA GLU A 81 -5.78 6.53 11.82
C GLU A 81 -6.28 7.98 11.73
N ASP A 82 -5.50 8.88 11.16
CA ASP A 82 -5.86 10.29 10.94
C ASP A 82 -6.89 10.50 9.81
N GLY A 83 -7.31 9.42 9.13
CA GLY A 83 -8.25 9.44 8.00
C GLY A 83 -7.61 9.68 6.65
N THR A 84 -6.30 9.96 6.57
CA THR A 84 -5.61 10.05 5.28
C THR A 84 -5.56 8.70 4.58
N THR A 85 -5.49 8.71 3.25
CA THR A 85 -5.53 7.48 2.45
C THR A 85 -4.29 7.36 1.57
N PHE A 86 -3.82 6.13 1.43
CA PHE A 86 -2.83 5.74 0.44
C PHE A 86 -3.48 4.77 -0.55
N THR A 87 -3.50 5.14 -1.82
CA THR A 87 -3.96 4.28 -2.91
C THR A 87 -2.77 3.55 -3.52
N TYR A 88 -2.77 2.22 -3.44
CA TYR A 88 -1.72 1.41 -4.04
C TYR A 88 -1.71 1.60 -5.56
N PRO A 89 -0.53 1.67 -6.22
CA PRO A 89 -0.44 1.93 -7.66
C PRO A 89 -1.30 0.96 -8.46
N LYS A 90 -2.17 1.47 -9.33
CA LYS A 90 -3.13 0.66 -10.08
C LYS A 90 -2.47 -0.42 -10.91
N SER A 91 -1.34 -0.12 -11.56
CA SER A 91 -0.57 -1.07 -12.36
C SER A 91 0.01 -2.27 -11.58
N GLU A 92 0.09 -2.15 -10.25
CA GLU A 92 0.62 -3.15 -9.34
C GLU A 92 -0.48 -3.72 -8.41
N SER A 93 -1.74 -3.35 -8.64
CA SER A 93 -2.85 -3.60 -7.72
C SER A 93 -3.82 -4.67 -8.21
N TYR A 94 -3.34 -5.66 -8.95
CA TYR A 94 -4.12 -6.81 -9.40
C TYR A 94 -3.44 -8.10 -8.96
N PHE A 95 -4.15 -8.89 -8.15
CA PHE A 95 -3.62 -10.12 -7.57
C PHE A 95 -4.62 -11.25 -7.76
N ILE A 96 -4.18 -12.35 -8.33
CA ILE A 96 -4.99 -13.58 -8.39
C ILE A 96 -4.86 -14.27 -7.04
N ILE A 97 -5.98 -14.50 -6.37
CA ILE A 97 -6.07 -15.31 -5.16
C ILE A 97 -6.68 -16.64 -5.56
N ASP A 98 -5.95 -17.74 -5.33
CA ASP A 98 -6.34 -19.09 -5.71
C ASP A 98 -6.12 -20.02 -4.50
N GLU A 99 -7.20 -20.58 -3.96
CA GLU A 99 -7.15 -21.44 -2.78
C GLU A 99 -6.31 -22.71 -3.00
N SER A 100 -6.11 -23.12 -4.24
CA SER A 100 -5.25 -24.26 -4.58
C SER A 100 -3.76 -23.91 -4.62
N ASP A 101 -3.41 -22.63 -4.60
CA ASP A 101 -2.03 -22.13 -4.60
C ASP A 101 -1.74 -21.30 -3.34
N ALA A 102 -1.11 -21.92 -2.37
CA ALA A 102 -0.78 -21.27 -1.11
C ALA A 102 0.10 -20.02 -1.24
N ALA A 103 0.87 -19.88 -2.33
CA ALA A 103 1.69 -18.71 -2.58
C ALA A 103 0.83 -17.50 -2.93
N SER A 104 -0.28 -17.71 -3.64
CA SER A 104 -1.22 -16.65 -4.04
C SER A 104 -2.03 -16.09 -2.85
N LEU A 105 -2.15 -16.85 -1.76
CA LEU A 105 -2.92 -16.45 -0.58
C LEU A 105 -2.23 -15.35 0.25
N LYS A 106 -1.02 -14.97 -0.09
CA LYS A 106 -0.29 -13.88 0.56
C LYS A 106 0.24 -12.90 -0.48
N ILE A 107 -0.29 -11.69 -0.44
CA ILE A 107 0.22 -10.60 -1.27
C ILE A 107 1.10 -9.66 -0.44
N ASN A 108 2.09 -9.06 -1.09
CA ASN A 108 2.97 -8.07 -0.49
C ASN A 108 2.84 -6.75 -1.24
N LEU A 109 2.39 -5.73 -0.53
CA LEU A 109 2.32 -4.37 -1.03
C LEU A 109 3.62 -3.67 -0.65
N ASN A 110 4.47 -3.43 -1.62
CA ASN A 110 5.75 -2.75 -1.41
C ASN A 110 5.59 -1.23 -1.46
N LYS A 111 6.55 -0.50 -0.88
CA LYS A 111 6.57 0.97 -0.88
C LYS A 111 5.31 1.59 -0.28
N VAL A 112 4.76 0.95 0.72
CA VAL A 112 3.66 1.53 1.51
C VAL A 112 4.26 2.59 2.43
N PRO A 113 3.82 3.85 2.39
CA PRO A 113 4.29 4.89 3.29
C PRO A 113 4.12 4.48 4.76
N ALA A 114 5.09 4.80 5.59
CA ALA A 114 5.02 4.51 7.01
C ALA A 114 3.82 5.20 7.67
N GLY A 115 3.26 4.58 8.70
CA GLY A 115 2.12 5.12 9.45
C GLY A 115 1.22 4.02 10.02
N ASP A 116 0.30 4.43 10.86
CA ASP A 116 -0.67 3.55 11.51
C ASP A 116 -1.92 3.40 10.65
N TYR A 117 -2.07 2.26 10.02
CA TYR A 117 -3.20 1.95 9.15
C TYR A 117 -4.30 1.23 9.91
N THR A 118 -5.53 1.73 9.81
CA THR A 118 -6.71 1.18 10.49
C THR A 118 -7.69 0.49 9.56
N LYS A 119 -7.56 0.72 8.25
CA LYS A 119 -8.48 0.15 7.26
C LYS A 119 -7.76 -0.20 5.95
N ILE A 120 -8.14 -1.34 5.39
CA ILE A 120 -7.86 -1.71 4.00
C ILE A 120 -9.18 -1.83 3.25
N LYS A 121 -9.24 -1.26 2.06
CA LYS A 121 -10.32 -1.41 1.08
C LYS A 121 -9.73 -1.99 -0.19
N PHE A 122 -10.42 -2.93 -0.79
CA PHE A 122 -10.05 -3.52 -2.08
C PHE A 122 -11.30 -3.87 -2.88
N GLY A 123 -11.14 -4.02 -4.19
CA GLY A 123 -12.14 -4.57 -5.09
C GLY A 123 -11.98 -6.07 -5.28
N ILE A 124 -13.06 -6.75 -5.61
CA ILE A 124 -13.04 -8.14 -6.11
C ILE A 124 -13.40 -8.08 -7.59
N GLY A 125 -12.51 -8.61 -8.44
CA GLY A 125 -12.57 -8.47 -9.89
C GLY A 125 -11.76 -7.31 -10.41
N VAL A 126 -11.97 -6.93 -11.68
CA VAL A 126 -11.37 -5.76 -12.33
C VAL A 126 -12.39 -4.64 -12.45
N ASP A 127 -11.93 -3.40 -12.40
CA ASP A 127 -12.81 -2.25 -12.63
C ASP A 127 -13.16 -2.08 -14.12
N GLU A 128 -14.20 -1.27 -14.39
CA GLU A 128 -14.69 -1.03 -15.74
C GLU A 128 -13.61 -0.53 -16.71
N ALA A 129 -12.73 0.35 -16.25
CA ALA A 129 -11.66 0.91 -17.07
C ALA A 129 -10.65 -0.17 -17.48
N GLN A 130 -10.32 -1.09 -16.58
CA GLN A 130 -9.45 -2.22 -16.88
C GLN A 130 -10.13 -3.24 -17.76
N TRP A 131 -11.41 -3.50 -17.52
CA TRP A 131 -12.23 -4.38 -18.37
C TRP A 131 -12.31 -3.88 -19.82
N ALA A 132 -12.48 -2.57 -20.02
CA ALA A 132 -12.57 -1.93 -21.33
C ALA A 132 -11.29 -2.07 -22.18
N LEU A 133 -10.14 -2.34 -21.56
CA LEU A 133 -8.89 -2.59 -22.27
C LEU A 133 -8.85 -3.97 -22.96
N GLY A 134 -9.80 -4.86 -22.65
CA GLY A 134 -9.82 -6.23 -23.15
C GLY A 134 -8.69 -7.11 -22.58
N ALA A 135 -8.60 -8.34 -23.08
CA ALA A 135 -7.62 -9.31 -22.60
C ALA A 135 -6.16 -8.84 -22.80
N ASP A 136 -5.86 -8.24 -23.94
CA ASP A 136 -4.51 -7.76 -24.24
C ASP A 136 -4.05 -6.60 -23.35
N GLY A 137 -4.99 -5.83 -22.80
CA GLY A 137 -4.72 -4.71 -21.92
C GLY A 137 -4.70 -5.06 -20.43
N GLN A 138 -5.01 -6.31 -20.08
CA GLN A 138 -5.07 -6.75 -18.68
C GLN A 138 -3.74 -7.35 -18.18
N GLY A 139 -2.72 -7.41 -19.02
CA GLY A 139 -1.42 -7.95 -18.64
C GLY A 139 -1.47 -9.45 -18.37
N ASP A 140 -0.80 -9.87 -17.28
CA ASP A 140 -0.67 -11.28 -16.89
C ASP A 140 -1.85 -11.79 -16.01
N LEU A 141 -3.00 -11.12 -16.05
CA LEU A 141 -4.20 -11.51 -15.28
C LEU A 141 -4.92 -12.72 -15.87
#